data_e0e682651601d5c46810c07f534c8ffb
#
_entry.id   e0e682651601d5c46810c07f534c8ffb
#
_cell.length_a   1.000
_cell.length_b   1.000
_cell.length_c   1.000
_cell.angle_alpha   90.00
_cell.angle_beta   90.00
_cell.angle_gamma   90.00
#
_symmetry.space_group_name_H-M   'P 1'
#
loop_
_entity.id
_entity.type
_entity.pdbx_description
1 polymer ?
#
loop_
_entity_poly.entity_id
_entity_poly.type
_entity_poly.pdbx_seq_one_letter_code
_entity_poly.pdbx_strand_id
1 'polypeptide(L)'
;MNLREAYAAVLQMLRDRQALTQYDVANGVTQSQVSRLESRQSNPTLETSRELANALNLHPLAFLALVHAADEQMTARELLDQVFAELKRLEMLDAPLPQAPTKKTHPRTRSAEENLRRVQALKAEGKSQVEVIELLGMPRSTVSRYWRKE
;
A
#
# COMPACT_ATOMS: atom_id res chain seq x y z
N MET A 1 -4.23 -11.32 22.38
CA MET A 1 -4.84 -9.95 22.41
C MET A 1 -5.10 -9.61 20.95
N ASN A 2 -6.12 -8.87 20.61
CA ASN A 2 -6.26 -8.45 19.22
C ASN A 2 -5.57 -7.11 18.98
N LEU A 3 -5.24 -6.81 17.72
CA LEU A 3 -4.46 -5.62 17.34
C LEU A 3 -5.08 -4.30 17.85
N ARG A 4 -6.40 -4.20 17.92
CA ARG A 4 -7.08 -3.02 18.46
C ARG A 4 -6.87 -2.85 19.96
N GLU A 5 -6.89 -3.94 20.70
CA GLU A 5 -6.61 -3.95 22.15
C GLU A 5 -5.14 -3.63 22.41
N ALA A 6 -4.24 -4.22 21.64
CA ALA A 6 -2.81 -3.92 21.69
C ALA A 6 -2.52 -2.44 21.43
N TYR A 7 -3.16 -1.87 20.40
CA TYR A 7 -3.01 -0.46 20.07
C TYR A 7 -3.47 0.45 21.22
N ALA A 8 -4.67 0.20 21.77
CA ALA A 8 -5.20 0.96 22.88
C ALA A 8 -4.31 0.89 24.12
N ALA A 9 -3.85 -0.33 24.47
CA ALA A 9 -3.00 -0.56 25.63
C ALA A 9 -1.62 0.12 25.50
N VAL A 10 -0.99 0.03 24.32
CA VAL A 10 0.31 0.66 24.06
C VAL A 10 0.18 2.18 24.04
N LEU A 11 -0.86 2.74 23.41
CA LEU A 11 -1.12 4.18 23.41
C LEU A 11 -1.27 4.71 24.84
N GLN A 12 -2.10 4.09 25.64
CA GLN A 12 -2.31 4.45 27.05
C GLN A 12 -1.00 4.32 27.84
N MET A 13 -0.30 3.20 27.74
CA MET A 13 0.97 2.96 28.43
C MET A 13 2.02 4.02 28.13
N LEU A 14 2.17 4.40 26.83
CA LEU A 14 3.16 5.40 26.41
C LEU A 14 2.79 6.80 26.91
N ARG A 15 1.52 7.15 26.85
CA ARG A 15 0.99 8.40 27.37
C ARG A 15 1.21 8.50 28.87
N ASP A 16 0.86 7.45 29.64
CA ASP A 16 1.01 7.42 31.08
C ASP A 16 2.47 7.49 31.51
N ARG A 17 3.40 6.83 30.78
CA ARG A 17 4.83 6.93 31.04
C ARG A 17 5.39 8.36 30.89
N GLN A 18 4.78 9.17 30.05
CA GLN A 18 5.18 10.55 29.82
C GLN A 18 4.34 11.54 30.63
N ALA A 19 3.43 11.06 31.48
CA ALA A 19 2.49 11.85 32.26
C ALA A 19 1.63 12.79 31.38
N LEU A 20 1.29 12.36 30.16
CA LEU A 20 0.49 13.10 29.19
C LEU A 20 -1.00 12.76 29.33
N THR A 21 -1.86 13.77 29.20
CA THR A 21 -3.31 13.60 29.07
C THR A 21 -3.71 13.25 27.64
N GLN A 22 -4.97 12.86 27.41
CA GLN A 22 -5.49 12.69 26.04
C GLN A 22 -5.48 14.00 25.23
N TYR A 23 -5.53 15.16 25.89
CA TYR A 23 -5.42 16.47 25.23
C TYR A 23 -4.00 16.76 24.76
N ASP A 24 -2.99 16.36 25.53
CA ASP A 24 -1.59 16.64 25.18
C ASP A 24 -1.14 15.86 23.93
N VAL A 25 -1.69 14.68 23.69
CA VAL A 25 -1.42 13.88 22.48
C VAL A 25 -2.38 14.21 21.33
N ALA A 26 -3.36 15.08 21.54
CA ALA A 26 -4.30 15.52 20.51
C ALA A 26 -3.70 16.60 19.60
N ASN A 27 -2.49 16.36 19.08
CA ASN A 27 -1.82 17.23 18.12
C ASN A 27 -1.89 16.59 16.72
N GLY A 28 -2.75 17.14 15.86
CA GLY A 28 -3.08 16.55 14.55
C GLY A 28 -4.25 15.56 14.58
N VAL A 29 -4.69 15.13 15.77
CA VAL A 29 -5.91 14.33 16.00
C VAL A 29 -6.77 15.03 17.05
N THR A 30 -8.06 14.71 17.13
CA THR A 30 -8.91 15.27 18.20
C THR A 30 -8.83 14.44 19.47
N GLN A 31 -9.05 15.07 20.65
CA GLN A 31 -9.14 14.35 21.93
C GLN A 31 -10.21 13.24 21.87
N SER A 32 -11.35 13.50 21.23
CA SER A 32 -12.40 12.49 21.04
C SER A 32 -11.92 11.29 20.24
N GLN A 33 -11.04 11.47 19.24
CA GLN A 33 -10.43 10.36 18.50
C GLN A 33 -9.49 9.55 19.40
N VAL A 34 -8.65 10.22 20.20
CA VAL A 34 -7.75 9.55 21.17
C VAL A 34 -8.59 8.72 22.15
N SER A 35 -9.63 9.30 22.74
CA SER A 35 -10.55 8.62 23.66
C SER A 35 -11.20 7.39 23.02
N ARG A 36 -11.66 7.49 21.78
CA ARG A 36 -12.27 6.37 21.04
C ARG A 36 -11.27 5.26 20.67
N LEU A 37 -10.03 5.60 20.43
CA LEU A 37 -8.95 4.63 20.20
C LEU A 37 -8.62 3.89 21.49
N GLU A 38 -8.42 4.60 22.60
CA GLU A 38 -8.14 3.98 23.92
C GLU A 38 -9.30 3.13 24.43
N SER A 39 -10.55 3.56 24.16
CA SER A 39 -11.76 2.77 24.49
C SER A 39 -12.08 1.66 23.46
N ARG A 40 -11.24 1.44 22.46
CA ARG A 40 -11.38 0.40 21.41
C ARG A 40 -12.63 0.56 20.52
N GLN A 41 -13.18 1.78 20.43
CA GLN A 41 -14.37 2.08 19.62
C GLN A 41 -14.05 2.41 18.16
N SER A 42 -12.78 2.65 17.82
CA SER A 42 -12.35 2.96 16.46
C SER A 42 -11.03 2.27 16.12
N ASN A 43 -10.74 2.16 14.82
CA ASN A 43 -9.44 1.73 14.32
C ASN A 43 -8.64 2.97 13.89
N PRO A 44 -7.33 3.02 14.16
CA PRO A 44 -6.48 4.09 13.66
C PRO A 44 -6.23 3.94 12.16
N THR A 45 -6.02 5.07 11.48
CA THR A 45 -5.36 5.09 10.17
C THR A 45 -3.85 5.19 10.33
N LEU A 46 -3.09 5.00 9.25
CA LEU A 46 -1.63 5.22 9.28
C LEU A 46 -1.29 6.68 9.60
N GLU A 47 -2.07 7.64 9.07
CA GLU A 47 -1.93 9.06 9.38
C GLU A 47 -2.16 9.32 10.87
N THR A 48 -3.25 8.80 11.42
CA THR A 48 -3.55 8.92 12.86
C THR A 48 -2.42 8.34 13.71
N SER A 49 -1.88 7.18 13.34
CA SER A 49 -0.77 6.54 14.06
C SER A 49 0.50 7.37 13.99
N ARG A 50 0.77 8.01 12.85
CA ARG A 50 1.91 8.93 12.69
C ARG A 50 1.77 10.16 13.56
N GLU A 51 0.61 10.79 13.57
CA GLU A 51 0.36 11.99 14.39
C GLU A 51 0.47 11.68 15.89
N LEU A 52 -0.07 10.56 16.35
CA LEU A 52 0.05 10.12 17.74
C LEU A 52 1.50 9.78 18.12
N ALA A 53 2.23 9.09 17.25
CA ALA A 53 3.65 8.82 17.49
C ALA A 53 4.47 10.12 17.60
N ASN A 54 4.21 11.10 16.72
CA ASN A 54 4.86 12.40 16.78
C ASN A 54 4.53 13.15 18.08
N ALA A 55 3.27 13.13 18.51
CA ALA A 55 2.85 13.74 19.77
C ALA A 55 3.51 13.09 21.00
N LEU A 56 3.82 11.80 20.90
CA LEU A 56 4.57 11.04 21.90
C LEU A 56 6.10 11.16 21.74
N ASN A 57 6.61 11.98 20.83
CA ASN A 57 8.04 12.09 20.47
C ASN A 57 8.68 10.76 20.08
N LEU A 58 7.95 9.90 19.36
CA LEU A 58 8.39 8.61 18.87
C LEU A 58 8.43 8.58 17.35
N HIS A 59 9.35 7.78 16.81
CA HIS A 59 9.28 7.41 15.40
C HIS A 59 8.02 6.55 15.15
N PRO A 60 7.22 6.79 14.09
CA PRO A 60 5.99 6.04 13.84
C PRO A 60 6.17 4.51 13.79
N LEU A 61 7.28 4.04 13.21
CA LEU A 61 7.59 2.61 13.21
C LEU A 61 7.91 2.05 14.60
N ALA A 62 8.51 2.85 15.50
CA ALA A 62 8.75 2.42 16.88
C ALA A 62 7.42 2.25 17.63
N PHE A 63 6.49 3.17 17.45
CA PHE A 63 5.13 3.05 17.99
C PHE A 63 4.42 1.80 17.47
N LEU A 64 4.40 1.58 16.15
CA LEU A 64 3.77 0.41 15.54
C LEU A 64 4.46 -0.90 15.94
N ALA A 65 5.79 -0.91 16.08
CA ALA A 65 6.52 -2.08 16.55
C ALA A 65 6.09 -2.48 17.98
N LEU A 66 5.88 -1.51 18.88
CA LEU A 66 5.35 -1.80 20.21
C LEU A 66 3.94 -2.38 20.17
N VAL A 67 3.08 -1.84 19.29
CA VAL A 67 1.71 -2.33 19.11
C VAL A 67 1.69 -3.77 18.60
N HIS A 68 2.46 -4.09 17.56
CA HIS A 68 2.55 -5.44 17.04
C HIS A 68 3.21 -6.42 18.01
N ALA A 69 4.25 -6.01 18.70
CA ALA A 69 4.89 -6.83 19.73
C ALA A 69 3.91 -7.19 20.85
N ALA A 70 3.06 -6.23 21.26
CA ALA A 70 2.02 -6.47 22.26
C ALA A 70 0.93 -7.43 21.74
N ASP A 71 0.51 -7.30 20.48
CA ASP A 71 -0.48 -8.19 19.86
C ASP A 71 0.04 -9.63 19.75
N GLU A 72 1.28 -9.79 19.34
CA GLU A 72 1.95 -11.08 19.15
C GLU A 72 2.56 -11.65 20.45
N GLN A 73 2.42 -10.94 21.59
CA GLN A 73 2.91 -11.34 22.91
C GLN A 73 4.43 -11.60 22.95
N MET A 74 5.18 -10.79 22.25
CA MET A 74 6.65 -10.84 22.22
C MET A 74 7.24 -9.47 22.59
N THR A 75 8.55 -9.41 22.75
CA THR A 75 9.25 -8.14 22.95
C THR A 75 9.42 -7.38 21.64
N ALA A 76 9.52 -6.06 21.71
CA ALA A 76 9.81 -5.24 20.52
C ALA A 76 11.13 -5.63 19.85
N ARG A 77 12.11 -6.13 20.61
CA ARG A 77 13.39 -6.63 20.10
C ARG A 77 13.17 -7.86 19.21
N GLU A 78 12.46 -8.86 19.72
CA GLU A 78 12.16 -10.09 18.97
C GLU A 78 11.40 -9.78 17.68
N LEU A 79 10.40 -8.90 17.74
CA LEU A 79 9.67 -8.46 16.56
C LEU A 79 10.60 -7.78 15.54
N LEU A 80 11.42 -6.83 15.97
CA LEU A 80 12.33 -6.10 15.08
C LEU A 80 13.37 -7.01 14.45
N ASP A 81 13.90 -7.99 15.20
CA ASP A 81 14.83 -8.99 14.66
C ASP A 81 14.16 -9.85 13.56
N GLN A 82 12.89 -10.24 13.76
CA GLN A 82 12.11 -10.96 12.75
C GLN A 82 11.88 -10.10 11.49
N VAL A 83 11.43 -8.85 11.66
CA VAL A 83 11.20 -7.90 10.56
C VAL A 83 12.50 -7.66 9.78
N PHE A 84 13.62 -7.47 10.48
CA PHE A 84 14.92 -7.29 9.86
C PHE A 84 15.34 -8.52 9.03
N ALA A 85 15.18 -9.71 9.59
CA ALA A 85 15.49 -10.97 8.89
C ALA A 85 14.61 -11.14 7.64
N GLU A 86 13.33 -10.77 7.72
CA GLU A 86 12.40 -10.84 6.59
C GLU A 86 12.78 -9.87 5.48
N LEU A 87 13.04 -8.60 5.80
CA LEU A 87 13.48 -7.60 4.82
C LEU A 87 14.80 -7.98 4.17
N LYS A 88 15.73 -8.57 4.94
CA LYS A 88 16.99 -9.11 4.41
C LYS A 88 16.74 -10.26 3.42
N ARG A 89 15.87 -11.21 3.77
CA ARG A 89 15.48 -12.34 2.90
C ARG A 89 14.84 -11.86 1.59
N LEU A 90 14.08 -10.76 1.64
CA LEU A 90 13.45 -10.14 0.47
C LEU A 90 14.39 -9.21 -0.30
N GLU A 91 15.64 -9.02 0.17
CA GLU A 91 16.62 -8.09 -0.42
C GLU A 91 16.11 -6.64 -0.47
N MET A 92 15.27 -6.26 0.50
CA MET A 92 14.60 -4.95 0.53
C MET A 92 15.21 -3.95 1.51
N LEU A 93 16.24 -4.34 2.27
CA LEU A 93 16.87 -3.44 3.27
C LEU A 93 17.46 -2.19 2.62
N ASP A 94 18.18 -2.38 1.52
CA ASP A 94 18.91 -1.32 0.83
C ASP A 94 18.30 -1.01 -0.56
N ALA A 95 17.19 -1.67 -0.90
CA ALA A 95 16.54 -1.48 -2.18
C ALA A 95 15.83 -0.12 -2.25
N PRO A 96 15.96 0.63 -3.37
CA PRO A 96 15.21 1.85 -3.56
C PRO A 96 13.70 1.55 -3.67
N LEU A 97 12.91 2.24 -2.86
CA LEU A 97 11.45 2.07 -2.86
C LEU A 97 10.80 3.01 -3.87
N PRO A 98 9.72 2.56 -4.55
CA PRO A 98 9.01 3.39 -5.50
C PRO A 98 8.31 4.55 -4.77
N GLN A 99 8.49 5.78 -5.27
CA GLN A 99 7.88 6.98 -4.69
C GLN A 99 6.41 7.18 -5.12
N ALA A 100 5.98 6.46 -6.16
CA ALA A 100 4.61 6.51 -6.65
C ALA A 100 4.16 5.14 -7.15
N PRO A 101 2.85 4.85 -7.08
CA PRO A 101 2.32 3.60 -7.61
C PRO A 101 2.54 3.54 -9.12
N THR A 102 3.21 2.50 -9.59
CA THR A 102 3.33 2.22 -11.02
C THR A 102 1.98 1.77 -11.55
N LYS A 103 1.38 2.50 -12.49
CA LYS A 103 0.20 2.02 -13.22
C LYS A 103 0.58 0.75 -13.98
N LYS A 104 0.32 -0.40 -13.40
CA LYS A 104 0.40 -1.66 -14.15
C LYS A 104 -0.72 -1.63 -15.18
N THR A 105 -0.35 -1.50 -16.46
CA THR A 105 -1.30 -1.68 -17.57
C THR A 105 -1.88 -3.09 -17.43
N HIS A 106 -3.20 -3.19 -17.28
CA HIS A 106 -3.84 -4.49 -17.15
C HIS A 106 -3.44 -5.40 -18.32
N PRO A 107 -3.16 -6.71 -18.12
CA PRO A 107 -2.74 -7.61 -19.20
C PRO A 107 -3.61 -7.51 -20.46
N ARG A 108 -4.93 -7.33 -20.32
CA ARG A 108 -5.85 -7.08 -21.45
C ARG A 108 -5.57 -5.77 -22.19
N THR A 109 -5.19 -4.71 -21.48
CA THR A 109 -4.86 -3.41 -22.09
C THR A 109 -3.53 -3.50 -22.84
N ARG A 110 -2.54 -4.19 -22.28
CA ARG A 110 -1.24 -4.44 -22.92
C ARG A 110 -1.40 -5.27 -24.19
N SER A 111 -2.17 -6.36 -24.15
CA SER A 111 -2.48 -7.18 -25.33
C SER A 111 -3.27 -6.39 -26.39
N ALA A 112 -4.19 -5.49 -25.95
CA ALA A 112 -4.96 -4.66 -26.86
C ALA A 112 -4.07 -3.62 -27.57
N GLU A 113 -3.11 -3.00 -26.85
CA GLU A 113 -2.14 -2.06 -27.42
C GLU A 113 -1.17 -2.75 -28.38
N GLU A 114 -0.70 -3.92 -28.03
CA GLU A 114 0.17 -4.72 -28.89
C GLU A 114 -0.55 -5.14 -30.17
N ASN A 115 -1.79 -5.60 -30.06
CA ASN A 115 -2.62 -5.96 -31.19
C ASN A 115 -2.95 -4.76 -32.07
N LEU A 116 -3.21 -3.58 -31.48
CA LEU A 116 -3.39 -2.34 -32.21
C LEU A 116 -2.14 -2.01 -33.04
N ARG A 117 -0.95 -2.06 -32.40
CA ARG A 117 0.33 -1.79 -33.10
C ARG A 117 0.54 -2.75 -34.28
N ARG A 118 0.26 -4.05 -34.08
CA ARG A 118 0.39 -5.07 -35.14
C ARG A 118 -0.54 -4.80 -36.34
N VAL A 119 -1.80 -4.45 -36.05
CA VAL A 119 -2.77 -4.12 -37.10
C VAL A 119 -2.36 -2.86 -37.86
N GLN A 120 -1.90 -1.81 -37.14
CA GLN A 120 -1.46 -0.57 -37.76
C GLN A 120 -0.19 -0.74 -38.60
N ALA A 121 0.77 -1.57 -38.15
CA ALA A 121 1.99 -1.88 -38.92
C ALA A 121 1.64 -2.55 -40.25
N LEU A 122 0.80 -3.59 -40.23
CA LEU A 122 0.39 -4.29 -41.47
C LEU A 122 -0.46 -3.38 -42.38
N LYS A 123 -1.26 -2.47 -41.83
CA LYS A 123 -1.97 -1.43 -42.61
C LYS A 123 -0.97 -0.50 -43.32
N ALA A 124 0.10 -0.07 -42.62
CA ALA A 124 1.14 0.78 -43.19
C ALA A 124 1.95 0.07 -44.28
N GLU A 125 2.09 -1.25 -44.22
CA GLU A 125 2.69 -2.11 -45.27
C GLU A 125 1.78 -2.32 -46.47
N GLY A 126 0.57 -1.71 -46.49
CA GLY A 126 -0.36 -1.78 -47.63
C GLY A 126 -1.22 -3.05 -47.64
N LYS A 127 -1.25 -3.83 -46.53
CA LYS A 127 -2.12 -5.02 -46.41
C LYS A 127 -3.58 -4.62 -46.32
N SER A 128 -4.48 -5.40 -46.88
CA SER A 128 -5.92 -5.24 -46.72
C SER A 128 -6.41 -5.76 -45.38
N GLN A 129 -7.58 -5.33 -44.92
CA GLN A 129 -8.19 -5.85 -43.68
C GLN A 129 -8.37 -7.37 -43.71
N VAL A 130 -8.67 -7.97 -44.86
CA VAL A 130 -8.87 -9.43 -45.01
C VAL A 130 -7.55 -10.15 -44.77
N GLU A 131 -6.46 -9.70 -45.42
CA GLU A 131 -5.12 -10.27 -45.18
C GLU A 131 -4.69 -10.13 -43.71
N VAL A 132 -4.96 -9.01 -43.06
CA VAL A 132 -4.61 -8.79 -41.66
C VAL A 132 -5.42 -9.73 -40.73
N ILE A 133 -6.69 -10.00 -41.03
CA ILE A 133 -7.51 -10.98 -40.31
C ILE A 133 -6.87 -12.37 -40.39
N GLU A 134 -6.46 -12.79 -41.58
CA GLU A 134 -5.84 -14.09 -41.83
C GLU A 134 -4.46 -14.20 -41.15
N LEU A 135 -3.61 -13.18 -41.31
CA LEU A 135 -2.26 -13.16 -40.75
C LEU A 135 -2.21 -13.14 -39.21
N LEU A 136 -3.13 -12.41 -38.57
CA LEU A 136 -3.14 -12.27 -37.12
C LEU A 136 -4.11 -13.22 -36.41
N GLY A 137 -4.97 -13.93 -37.16
CA GLY A 137 -5.97 -14.84 -36.59
C GLY A 137 -6.99 -14.15 -35.70
N MET A 138 -7.22 -12.83 -35.92
CA MET A 138 -8.10 -12.03 -35.09
C MET A 138 -9.50 -11.94 -35.65
N PRO A 139 -10.54 -11.84 -34.79
CA PRO A 139 -11.91 -11.59 -35.25
C PRO A 139 -12.01 -10.31 -36.07
N ARG A 140 -12.81 -10.35 -37.14
CA ARG A 140 -13.06 -9.22 -38.05
C ARG A 140 -13.46 -7.94 -37.31
N SER A 141 -14.31 -8.06 -36.27
CA SER A 141 -14.74 -6.92 -35.44
C SER A 141 -13.57 -6.24 -34.72
N THR A 142 -12.60 -7.01 -34.25
CA THR A 142 -11.39 -6.53 -33.55
C THR A 142 -10.46 -5.81 -34.54
N VAL A 143 -10.18 -6.43 -35.70
CA VAL A 143 -9.33 -5.80 -36.74
C VAL A 143 -10.00 -4.52 -37.25
N SER A 144 -11.31 -4.52 -37.54
CA SER A 144 -12.03 -3.33 -38.01
C SER A 144 -11.99 -2.19 -36.99
N ARG A 145 -12.08 -2.50 -35.67
CA ARG A 145 -11.97 -1.51 -34.59
C ARG A 145 -10.57 -0.89 -34.53
N TYR A 146 -9.53 -1.70 -34.65
CA TYR A 146 -8.13 -1.22 -34.65
C TYR A 146 -7.74 -0.49 -35.93
N TRP A 147 -8.35 -0.85 -37.05
CA TRP A 147 -8.13 -0.23 -38.35
C TRP A 147 -8.58 1.24 -38.42
N ARG A 148 -9.63 1.58 -37.66
CA ARG A 148 -10.21 2.92 -37.57
C ARG A 148 -9.58 3.82 -36.51
N LYS A 149 -8.76 3.27 -35.61
CA LYS A 149 -8.02 4.07 -34.66
C LYS A 149 -6.80 4.68 -35.37
N GLU A 150 -6.72 5.99 -35.32
CA GLU A 150 -5.51 6.74 -35.64
C GLU A 150 -4.55 6.77 -34.47
#